data_9648532434ce61a43c8e9690ea15a0da
#
_entry.id   9648532434ce61a43c8e9690ea15a0da
#
_cell.length_a   1.000
_cell.length_b   1.000
_cell.length_c   1.000
_cell.angle_alpha   90.00
_cell.angle_beta   90.00
_cell.angle_gamma   90.00
#
_symmetry.space_group_name_H-M   'P 1'
#
loop_
_entity.id
_entity.type
_entity.pdbx_description
1 polymer ?
#
loop_
_entity_poly.entity_id
_entity_poly.type
_entity_poly.pdbx_seq_one_letter_code
_entity_poly.pdbx_strand_id
1 'polypeptide(L)'
;FGKYFKDPSNKNKKYLRTKIRNLKKTLENSGLSYDQILKSIKNLSSTRDTLNKYISSLYKENVFIEKKKILIKYDHISKETTEIQMKLFGKILKNYTKSYYPPRSKKILNLIEKLRQGKIKNLNLSGCSIQKIGSFIEIKK
;
A
#
# COMPACT_ATOMS: atom_id res chain seq x y z
N PHE A 1 47.79 -10.90 -18.06
CA PHE A 1 46.57 -11.41 -17.44
C PHE A 1 46.64 -11.10 -15.95
N GLY A 2 45.84 -10.13 -15.45
CA GLY A 2 45.93 -9.57 -14.12
C GLY A 2 45.55 -10.59 -13.03
N LYS A 3 46.39 -10.69 -11.99
CA LYS A 3 46.04 -11.44 -10.77
C LYS A 3 44.85 -10.74 -10.08
N TYR A 4 43.71 -11.39 -10.05
CA TYR A 4 42.56 -10.94 -9.28
C TYR A 4 42.89 -11.01 -7.78
N PHE A 5 43.04 -9.87 -7.14
CA PHE A 5 43.06 -9.81 -5.68
C PHE A 5 41.70 -10.18 -5.12
N LYS A 6 41.61 -11.34 -4.47
CA LYS A 6 40.42 -11.72 -3.71
C LYS A 6 40.35 -10.87 -2.46
N ASP A 7 39.51 -9.85 -2.46
CA ASP A 7 39.24 -9.01 -1.30
C ASP A 7 38.73 -9.89 -0.13
N PRO A 8 39.43 -9.91 1.03
CA PRO A 8 39.03 -10.68 2.21
C PRO A 8 37.64 -10.31 2.73
N SER A 9 37.16 -9.08 2.48
CA SER A 9 35.83 -8.63 2.87
C SER A 9 34.70 -9.42 2.20
N ASN A 10 34.96 -10.02 1.04
CA ASN A 10 33.98 -10.85 0.33
C ASN A 10 33.63 -12.16 1.06
N LYS A 11 34.42 -12.59 2.06
CA LYS A 11 34.15 -13.77 2.89
C LYS A 11 33.58 -13.41 4.26
N ASN A 12 33.56 -12.14 4.63
CA ASN A 12 33.15 -11.71 5.96
C ASN A 12 31.60 -11.72 6.07
N LYS A 13 31.06 -12.69 6.83
CA LYS A 13 29.63 -12.87 7.10
C LYS A 13 28.96 -11.67 7.82
N LYS A 14 29.73 -10.70 8.28
CA LYS A 14 29.22 -9.47 8.91
C LYS A 14 28.49 -8.58 7.88
N TYR A 15 28.88 -8.63 6.61
CA TYR A 15 28.30 -7.81 5.55
C TYR A 15 27.06 -8.45 4.95
N LEU A 16 26.00 -7.64 4.77
CA LEU A 16 24.72 -8.08 4.18
C LEU A 16 24.92 -8.73 2.79
N ARG A 17 25.80 -8.19 1.96
CA ARG A 17 26.18 -8.75 0.65
C ARG A 17 26.64 -10.21 0.73
N THR A 18 27.48 -10.53 1.70
CA THR A 18 28.02 -11.89 1.91
C THR A 18 26.91 -12.84 2.41
N LYS A 19 26.04 -12.34 3.29
CA LYS A 19 24.86 -13.09 3.75
C LYS A 19 23.93 -13.41 2.58
N ILE A 20 23.63 -12.45 1.71
CA ILE A 20 22.76 -12.65 0.54
C ILE A 20 23.36 -13.64 -0.45
N ARG A 21 24.68 -13.58 -0.73
CA ARG A 21 25.35 -14.55 -1.59
C ARG A 21 25.32 -15.98 -1.03
N ASN A 22 25.44 -16.13 0.28
CA ASN A 22 25.36 -17.45 0.92
C ASN A 22 23.92 -17.97 0.92
N LEU A 23 22.92 -17.09 1.12
CA LEU A 23 21.49 -17.43 0.99
C LEU A 23 21.16 -17.95 -0.42
N LYS A 24 21.77 -17.43 -1.47
CA LYS A 24 21.56 -17.90 -2.84
C LYS A 24 21.83 -19.39 -2.96
N LYS A 25 22.99 -19.88 -2.49
CA LYS A 25 23.33 -21.30 -2.52
C LYS A 25 22.36 -22.16 -1.71
N THR A 26 21.94 -21.67 -0.56
CA THR A 26 20.98 -22.39 0.30
C THR A 26 19.61 -22.51 -0.38
N LEU A 27 19.14 -21.45 -1.05
CA LEU A 27 17.89 -21.46 -1.80
C LEU A 27 17.96 -22.40 -3.02
N GLU A 28 19.05 -22.35 -3.78
CA GLU A 28 19.29 -23.26 -4.91
C GLU A 28 19.31 -24.73 -4.47
N ASN A 29 19.96 -25.04 -3.36
CA ASN A 29 20.01 -26.39 -2.78
C ASN A 29 18.63 -26.85 -2.26
N SER A 30 17.72 -25.93 -1.89
CA SER A 30 16.34 -26.25 -1.50
C SER A 30 15.38 -26.36 -2.69
N GLY A 31 15.87 -26.29 -3.93
CA GLY A 31 15.07 -26.40 -5.15
C GLY A 31 14.42 -25.09 -5.63
N LEU A 32 14.71 -23.96 -4.97
CA LEU A 32 14.24 -22.65 -5.40
C LEU A 32 15.24 -22.02 -6.37
N SER A 33 14.89 -21.91 -7.65
CA SER A 33 15.72 -21.21 -8.61
C SER A 33 15.56 -19.69 -8.51
N TYR A 34 16.65 -18.98 -8.77
CA TYR A 34 16.65 -17.50 -8.81
C TYR A 34 15.65 -16.96 -9.84
N ASP A 35 15.50 -17.64 -10.97
CA ASP A 35 14.56 -17.25 -12.02
C ASP A 35 13.09 -17.38 -11.60
N GLN A 36 12.77 -18.40 -10.81
CA GLN A 36 11.41 -18.54 -10.23
C GLN A 36 11.10 -17.39 -9.27
N ILE A 37 12.06 -17.00 -8.44
CA ILE A 37 11.91 -15.85 -7.53
C ILE A 37 11.73 -14.56 -8.33
N LEU A 38 12.56 -14.30 -9.33
CA LEU A 38 12.45 -13.14 -10.20
C LEU A 38 11.11 -13.10 -10.94
N LYS A 39 10.65 -14.23 -11.47
CA LYS A 39 9.35 -14.35 -12.13
C LYS A 39 8.21 -14.00 -11.17
N SER A 40 8.26 -14.50 -9.94
CA SER A 40 7.28 -14.19 -8.90
C SER A 40 7.27 -12.70 -8.55
N ILE A 41 8.44 -12.08 -8.40
CA ILE A 41 8.56 -10.65 -8.14
C ILE A 41 7.99 -9.82 -9.30
N LYS A 42 8.28 -10.19 -10.55
CA LYS A 42 7.73 -9.53 -11.74
C LYS A 42 6.20 -9.64 -11.79
N ASN A 43 5.65 -10.81 -11.52
CA ASN A 43 4.20 -11.02 -11.49
C ASN A 43 3.54 -10.16 -10.39
N LEU A 44 4.09 -10.13 -9.18
CA LEU A 44 3.60 -9.28 -8.09
C LEU A 44 3.68 -7.80 -8.44
N SER A 45 4.76 -7.36 -9.10
CA SER A 45 4.91 -5.97 -9.56
C SER A 45 3.84 -5.61 -10.58
N SER A 46 3.61 -6.46 -11.58
CA SER A 46 2.57 -6.26 -12.61
C SER A 46 1.16 -6.19 -11.99
N THR A 47 0.86 -7.11 -11.06
CA THR A 47 -0.41 -7.10 -10.33
C THR A 47 -0.59 -5.81 -9.52
N ARG A 48 0.46 -5.36 -8.83
CA ARG A 48 0.46 -4.10 -8.10
C ARG A 48 0.19 -2.91 -9.01
N ASP A 49 0.78 -2.88 -10.19
CA ASP A 49 0.63 -1.77 -11.14
C ASP A 49 -0.79 -1.72 -11.71
N THR A 50 -1.39 -2.87 -12.01
CA THR A 50 -2.80 -2.99 -12.40
C THR A 50 -3.72 -2.49 -11.30
N LEU A 51 -3.51 -2.92 -10.06
CA LEU A 51 -4.28 -2.46 -8.92
C LEU A 51 -4.15 -0.94 -8.70
N ASN A 52 -2.94 -0.39 -8.84
CA ASN A 52 -2.71 1.05 -8.71
C ASN A 52 -3.41 1.87 -9.80
N LYS A 53 -3.47 1.37 -11.03
CA LYS A 53 -4.25 1.98 -12.12
C LYS A 53 -5.74 1.99 -11.78
N TYR A 54 -6.28 0.86 -11.33
CA TYR A 54 -7.68 0.75 -10.92
C TYR A 54 -8.03 1.71 -9.76
N ILE A 55 -7.22 1.72 -8.71
CA ILE A 55 -7.38 2.67 -7.58
C ILE A 55 -7.34 4.13 -8.05
N SER A 56 -6.50 4.42 -9.05
CA SER A 56 -6.39 5.78 -9.59
C SER A 56 -7.63 6.18 -10.40
N SER A 57 -8.25 5.24 -11.11
CA SER A 57 -9.54 5.46 -11.78
C SER A 57 -10.65 5.72 -10.76
N LEU A 58 -10.81 4.81 -9.78
CA LEU A 58 -11.78 4.99 -8.70
C LEU A 58 -11.62 6.32 -7.96
N TYR A 59 -10.36 6.73 -7.71
CA TYR A 59 -10.08 8.02 -7.09
C TYR A 59 -10.59 9.19 -7.93
N LYS A 60 -10.30 9.19 -9.23
CA LYS A 60 -10.73 10.27 -10.15
C LYS A 60 -12.26 10.37 -10.28
N GLU A 61 -12.94 9.23 -10.29
CA GLU A 61 -14.38 9.16 -10.52
C GLU A 61 -15.20 9.48 -9.26
N ASN A 62 -14.67 9.14 -8.08
CA ASN A 62 -15.47 9.16 -6.85
C ASN A 62 -14.99 10.18 -5.81
N VAL A 63 -13.83 10.84 -5.99
CA VAL A 63 -13.25 11.74 -4.99
C VAL A 63 -13.24 13.17 -5.50
N PHE A 64 -13.97 14.05 -4.83
CA PHE A 64 -14.10 15.48 -5.14
C PHE A 64 -13.38 16.30 -4.09
N ILE A 65 -12.38 17.05 -4.52
CA ILE A 65 -11.55 17.87 -3.63
C ILE A 65 -12.06 19.30 -3.67
N GLU A 66 -12.51 19.81 -2.54
CA GLU A 66 -12.89 21.20 -2.33
C GLU A 66 -11.83 21.91 -1.46
N LYS A 67 -11.92 23.24 -1.36
CA LYS A 67 -10.91 24.06 -0.65
C LYS A 67 -10.61 23.60 0.79
N LYS A 68 -11.62 23.13 1.53
CA LYS A 68 -11.51 22.76 2.95
C LYS A 68 -11.97 21.35 3.28
N LYS A 69 -12.45 20.59 2.29
CA LYS A 69 -12.97 19.23 2.50
C LYS A 69 -12.80 18.35 1.28
N ILE A 70 -12.92 17.07 1.49
CA ILE A 70 -13.05 16.08 0.43
C ILE A 70 -14.42 15.42 0.55
N LEU A 71 -15.11 15.29 -0.58
CA LEU A 71 -16.33 14.51 -0.70
C LEU A 71 -16.04 13.23 -1.49
N ILE A 72 -16.52 12.11 -1.00
CA ILE A 72 -16.33 10.80 -1.62
C ILE A 72 -17.68 10.17 -1.86
N LYS A 73 -18.00 9.79 -3.12
CA LYS A 73 -19.17 8.96 -3.43
C LYS A 73 -18.95 7.55 -2.91
N TYR A 74 -19.64 7.18 -1.82
CA TYR A 74 -19.36 5.93 -1.12
C TYR A 74 -20.09 4.72 -1.71
N ASP A 75 -21.21 4.92 -2.40
CA ASP A 75 -22.06 3.83 -2.90
C ASP A 75 -21.31 2.86 -3.82
N HIS A 76 -20.47 3.37 -4.74
CA HIS A 76 -19.60 2.54 -5.57
C HIS A 76 -18.48 1.90 -4.76
N ILE A 77 -17.84 2.69 -3.90
CA ILE A 77 -16.70 2.24 -3.09
C ILE A 77 -17.12 1.17 -2.07
N SER A 78 -18.35 1.23 -1.56
CA SER A 78 -18.89 0.27 -0.60
C SER A 78 -18.97 -1.16 -1.16
N LYS A 79 -19.10 -1.31 -2.47
CA LYS A 79 -19.19 -2.59 -3.19
C LYS A 79 -17.80 -3.20 -3.47
N GLU A 80 -16.76 -2.42 -3.34
CA GLU A 80 -15.39 -2.85 -3.59
C GLU A 80 -14.88 -3.79 -2.49
N THR A 81 -13.87 -4.60 -2.83
CA THR A 81 -13.20 -5.46 -1.85
C THR A 81 -12.54 -4.61 -0.75
N THR A 82 -12.36 -5.21 0.42
CA THR A 82 -11.72 -4.53 1.56
C THR A 82 -10.33 -4.00 1.21
N GLU A 83 -9.55 -4.74 0.41
CA GLU A 83 -8.21 -4.34 -0.02
C GLU A 83 -8.24 -3.09 -0.91
N ILE A 84 -9.19 -3.00 -1.83
CA ILE A 84 -9.39 -1.82 -2.70
C ILE A 84 -9.79 -0.62 -1.85
N GLN A 85 -10.78 -0.79 -0.96
CA GLN A 85 -11.20 0.27 -0.04
C GLN A 85 -10.04 0.75 0.82
N MET A 86 -9.22 -0.16 1.38
CA MET A 86 -8.06 0.18 2.20
C MET A 86 -7.03 1.02 1.43
N LYS A 87 -6.70 0.61 0.22
CA LYS A 87 -5.73 1.33 -0.62
C LYS A 87 -6.27 2.70 -1.04
N LEU A 88 -7.56 2.78 -1.39
CA LEU A 88 -8.21 4.02 -1.78
C LEU A 88 -8.26 5.03 -0.63
N PHE A 89 -8.77 4.64 0.55
CA PHE A 89 -8.79 5.52 1.73
C PHE A 89 -7.38 5.90 2.19
N GLY A 90 -6.42 4.96 2.13
CA GLY A 90 -5.01 5.25 2.41
C GLY A 90 -4.45 6.33 1.50
N LYS A 91 -4.72 6.25 0.19
CA LYS A 91 -4.32 7.24 -0.81
C LYS A 91 -4.99 8.60 -0.58
N ILE A 92 -6.31 8.61 -0.33
CA ILE A 92 -7.08 9.84 -0.05
C ILE A 92 -6.52 10.56 1.16
N LEU A 93 -6.40 9.87 2.29
CA LEU A 93 -5.94 10.45 3.55
C LEU A 93 -4.48 10.91 3.45
N LYS A 94 -3.60 10.12 2.83
CA LYS A 94 -2.21 10.51 2.59
C LYS A 94 -2.11 11.82 1.81
N ASN A 95 -2.84 11.93 0.70
CA ASN A 95 -2.80 13.10 -0.17
C ASN A 95 -3.38 14.33 0.52
N TYR A 96 -4.51 14.19 1.21
CA TYR A 96 -5.18 15.30 1.88
C TYR A 96 -4.39 15.84 3.07
N THR A 97 -3.81 14.96 3.85
CA THR A 97 -2.97 15.37 5.00
C THR A 97 -1.56 15.78 4.60
N LYS A 98 -1.16 15.53 3.35
CA LYS A 98 0.22 15.71 2.83
C LYS A 98 1.24 14.92 3.66
N SER A 99 0.83 13.79 4.23
CA SER A 99 1.72 12.96 5.05
C SER A 99 2.58 12.08 4.16
N TYR A 100 3.81 11.76 4.62
CA TYR A 100 4.74 10.91 3.87
C TYR A 100 4.20 9.48 3.73
N TYR A 101 3.56 8.96 4.78
CA TYR A 101 2.96 7.63 4.81
C TYR A 101 1.45 7.69 4.94
N PRO A 102 0.72 6.70 4.37
CA PRO A 102 -0.71 6.54 4.64
C PRO A 102 -0.92 6.15 6.12
N PRO A 103 -2.14 6.32 6.65
CA PRO A 103 -2.48 5.82 7.98
C PRO A 103 -2.24 4.31 8.11
N ARG A 104 -1.98 3.83 9.33
CA ARG A 104 -1.80 2.38 9.60
C ARG A 104 -3.03 1.60 9.15
N SER A 105 -2.80 0.44 8.51
CA SER A 105 -3.86 -0.43 7.96
C SER A 105 -4.98 -0.72 8.96
N LYS A 106 -4.65 -1.01 10.23
CA LYS A 106 -5.63 -1.26 11.29
C LYS A 106 -6.60 -0.09 11.50
N LYS A 107 -6.13 1.16 11.37
CA LYS A 107 -6.98 2.35 11.50
C LYS A 107 -7.93 2.52 10.32
N ILE A 108 -7.45 2.21 9.10
CA ILE A 108 -8.26 2.26 7.89
C ILE A 108 -9.31 1.14 7.89
N LEU A 109 -8.94 -0.07 8.33
CA LEU A 109 -9.90 -1.18 8.51
C LEU A 109 -11.02 -0.80 9.47
N ASN A 110 -10.71 -0.23 10.62
CA ASN A 110 -11.72 0.25 11.58
C ASN A 110 -12.65 1.32 10.97
N LEU A 111 -12.12 2.22 10.13
CA LEU A 111 -12.94 3.16 9.37
C LEU A 111 -13.92 2.44 8.45
N ILE A 112 -13.43 1.47 7.65
CA ILE A 112 -14.26 0.69 6.70
C ILE A 112 -15.35 -0.09 7.44
N GLU A 113 -15.03 -0.75 8.54
CA GLU A 113 -15.98 -1.50 9.36
C GLU A 113 -17.08 -0.60 9.92
N LYS A 114 -16.72 0.57 10.46
CA LYS A 114 -17.70 1.54 10.95
C LYS A 114 -18.58 2.12 9.84
N LEU A 115 -18.02 2.35 8.65
CA LEU A 115 -18.78 2.78 7.47
C LEU A 115 -19.82 1.73 7.06
N ARG A 116 -19.43 0.45 7.03
CA ARG A 116 -20.34 -0.67 6.72
C ARG A 116 -21.47 -0.82 7.74
N GLN A 117 -21.18 -0.60 9.01
CA GLN A 117 -22.17 -0.65 10.09
C GLN A 117 -23.07 0.59 10.17
N GLY A 118 -22.83 1.62 9.36
CA GLY A 118 -23.56 2.88 9.45
C GLY A 118 -23.31 3.70 10.73
N LYS A 119 -22.31 3.32 11.53
CA LYS A 119 -22.03 3.89 12.87
C LYS A 119 -21.11 5.12 12.85
N ILE A 120 -20.93 5.77 11.70
CA ILE A 120 -20.07 6.96 11.62
C ILE A 120 -20.92 8.23 11.68
N LYS A 121 -21.02 8.81 12.89
CA LYS A 121 -21.45 10.20 13.05
C LYS A 121 -20.28 11.17 12.90
N ASN A 122 -19.13 10.86 13.52
CA ASN A 122 -17.88 11.61 13.42
C ASN A 122 -16.71 10.73 13.87
N LEU A 123 -15.73 10.51 13.01
CA LEU A 123 -14.54 9.72 13.29
C LEU A 123 -13.28 10.54 13.03
N ASN A 124 -12.42 10.67 14.02
CA ASN A 124 -11.11 11.32 13.84
C ASN A 124 -10.05 10.31 13.40
N LEU A 125 -9.44 10.56 12.23
CA LEU A 125 -8.37 9.74 11.68
C LEU A 125 -7.31 10.64 11.02
N SER A 126 -6.07 10.49 11.47
CA SER A 126 -4.90 11.23 10.92
C SER A 126 -5.09 12.75 10.91
N GLY A 127 -5.72 13.32 11.96
CA GLY A 127 -5.98 14.75 12.04
C GLY A 127 -7.13 15.24 11.15
N CYS A 128 -7.91 14.29 10.60
CA CYS A 128 -9.11 14.62 9.82
C CYS A 128 -10.35 14.11 10.54
N SER A 129 -11.43 14.90 10.48
CA SER A 129 -12.77 14.50 10.85
C SER A 129 -13.43 13.85 9.66
N ILE A 130 -14.01 12.67 9.84
CA ILE A 130 -14.67 11.88 8.80
C ILE A 130 -16.10 11.62 9.23
N GLN A 131 -17.06 11.96 8.37
CA GLN A 131 -18.48 11.71 8.61
C GLN A 131 -19.15 11.16 7.35
N LYS A 132 -20.23 10.38 7.53
CA LYS A 132 -21.07 9.89 6.43
C LYS A 132 -22.31 10.77 6.33
N ILE A 133 -22.56 11.32 5.15
CA ILE A 133 -23.69 12.22 4.85
C ILE A 133 -24.43 11.62 3.65
N GLY A 134 -25.51 10.89 3.91
CA GLY A 134 -26.21 10.16 2.86
C GLY A 134 -25.30 9.16 2.15
N SER A 135 -25.19 9.28 0.82
CA SER A 135 -24.31 8.47 -0.03
C SER A 135 -22.86 8.95 -0.10
N PHE A 136 -22.54 10.06 0.59
CA PHE A 136 -21.20 10.63 0.59
C PHE A 136 -20.49 10.44 1.92
N ILE A 137 -19.16 10.35 1.83
CA ILE A 137 -18.25 10.53 2.96
C ILE A 137 -17.61 11.90 2.82
N GLU A 138 -17.71 12.70 3.88
CA GLU A 138 -17.03 13.98 3.99
C GLU A 138 -15.80 13.85 4.89
N ILE A 139 -14.66 14.37 4.42
CA ILE A 139 -13.42 14.44 5.18
C ILE A 139 -13.02 15.90 5.29
N LYS A 140 -12.85 16.40 6.53
CA LYS A 140 -12.38 17.74 6.87
C LYS A 140 -11.12 17.68 7.69
N LYS A 141 -10.26 18.70 7.56
CA LYS A 141 -9.05 18.85 8.38
C LYS A 141 -9.32 19.86 9.49
#